data_314c460142ea7cfb496e6e6e812eaac9
#
_entry.id   314c460142ea7cfb496e6e6e812eaac9
#
_cell.length_a   1.000
_cell.length_b   1.000
_cell.length_c   1.000
_cell.angle_alpha   90.00
_cell.angle_beta   90.00
_cell.angle_gamma   90.00
#
_symmetry.space_group_name_H-M   'P 1'
#
loop_
_entity.id
_entity.type
_entity.pdbx_description
1 polymer ?
#
loop_
_entity_poly.entity_id
_entity_poly.type
_entity_poly.pdbx_seq_one_letter_code
_entity_poly.pdbx_strand_id
1 'polypeptide(L)'
;MWSRFVYILLLVTVNARAEGGDASLEQVFFQHNKVLIVYLSRTQNTKTVADMIQRYTRGDLVSIELVKPYPSNYRKTVEQVSQENESNYLPGLKTHIENIEQYDTVFIGFPTWGMQLPPPMKSFLSSYSLSDKTVIPFNTNAGYGVGSSFEQVIQLCKGCNVRQGISLVGGVERDGKLLEIKKQRAKDVEAEVVQWLSSL
;
A
#
# COMPACT_ATOMS: atom_id res chain seq x y z
N MET A 1 19.18 -53.59 -26.29
CA MET A 1 17.94 -53.48 -25.45
C MET A 1 17.70 -52.00 -25.16
N TRP A 2 16.82 -51.38 -25.94
CA TRP A 2 16.50 -49.96 -25.80
C TRP A 2 15.14 -49.83 -25.10
N SER A 3 15.15 -49.23 -23.91
CA SER A 3 13.93 -48.96 -23.17
C SER A 3 13.37 -47.60 -23.63
N ARG A 4 12.17 -47.64 -24.23
CA ARG A 4 11.42 -46.46 -24.64
C ARG A 4 10.63 -45.95 -23.41
N PHE A 5 11.00 -44.77 -22.92
CA PHE A 5 10.13 -44.00 -22.02
C PHE A 5 8.99 -43.35 -22.82
N VAL A 6 7.81 -43.77 -22.57
CA VAL A 6 6.59 -43.13 -23.10
C VAL A 6 6.20 -42.00 -22.12
N TYR A 7 6.31 -40.74 -22.56
CA TYR A 7 5.74 -39.60 -21.89
C TYR A 7 4.24 -39.57 -22.18
N ILE A 8 3.43 -39.83 -21.17
CA ILE A 8 1.99 -39.59 -21.23
C ILE A 8 1.74 -38.11 -20.97
N LEU A 9 1.40 -37.39 -22.04
CA LEU A 9 0.96 -36.02 -21.97
C LEU A 9 -0.51 -36.02 -21.51
N LEU A 10 -0.75 -35.69 -20.22
CA LEU A 10 -2.11 -35.47 -19.71
C LEU A 10 -2.58 -34.09 -20.21
N LEU A 11 -3.38 -34.12 -21.28
CA LEU A 11 -4.16 -32.97 -21.71
C LEU A 11 -5.33 -32.77 -20.73
N VAL A 12 -5.17 -31.82 -19.82
CA VAL A 12 -6.29 -31.33 -19.02
C VAL A 12 -7.08 -30.37 -19.88
N THR A 13 -8.17 -30.83 -20.45
CA THR A 13 -9.16 -29.97 -21.11
C THR A 13 -9.95 -29.21 -20.03
N VAL A 14 -9.65 -27.94 -19.85
CA VAL A 14 -10.47 -27.04 -19.06
C VAL A 14 -11.71 -26.69 -19.85
N ASN A 15 -12.84 -27.31 -19.52
CA ASN A 15 -14.16 -26.87 -19.99
C ASN A 15 -14.50 -25.55 -19.27
N ALA A 16 -14.31 -24.44 -19.97
CA ALA A 16 -14.80 -23.14 -19.52
C ALA A 16 -16.33 -23.11 -19.65
N ARG A 17 -17.03 -23.33 -18.54
CA ARG A 17 -18.43 -22.91 -18.40
C ARG A 17 -18.40 -21.48 -17.87
N ALA A 18 -18.82 -20.54 -18.70
CA ALA A 18 -19.04 -19.16 -18.33
C ALA A 18 -20.32 -19.05 -17.48
N GLU A 19 -20.17 -19.09 -16.16
CA GLU A 19 -21.15 -18.55 -15.21
C GLU A 19 -20.40 -18.21 -13.92
N GLY A 20 -20.39 -16.92 -13.53
CA GLY A 20 -19.83 -16.45 -12.25
C GLY A 20 -18.50 -15.71 -12.43
N GLY A 21 -18.59 -14.45 -12.78
CA GLY A 21 -17.46 -13.54 -12.77
C GLY A 21 -16.78 -13.47 -11.41
N ASP A 22 -15.48 -13.31 -11.42
CA ASP A 22 -14.66 -12.62 -10.44
C ASP A 22 -14.03 -13.38 -9.25
N ALA A 23 -14.26 -14.66 -9.07
CA ALA A 23 -13.61 -15.38 -7.98
C ALA A 23 -12.21 -15.96 -8.29
N SER A 24 -11.79 -15.97 -9.57
CA SER A 24 -10.59 -16.71 -9.99
C SER A 24 -9.31 -15.85 -10.09
N LEU A 25 -9.42 -14.54 -10.11
CA LEU A 25 -8.26 -13.62 -10.11
C LEU A 25 -7.77 -13.26 -8.69
N GLU A 26 -8.61 -13.48 -7.69
CA GLU A 26 -8.38 -13.04 -6.31
C GLU A 26 -7.29 -13.80 -5.53
N GLN A 27 -6.82 -14.94 -6.03
CA GLN A 27 -5.99 -15.82 -5.19
C GLN A 27 -4.59 -16.15 -5.71
N VAL A 28 -4.20 -15.74 -6.91
CA VAL A 28 -2.99 -16.30 -7.52
C VAL A 28 -1.69 -15.59 -7.12
N PHE A 29 -1.73 -14.31 -6.78
CA PHE A 29 -0.51 -13.49 -6.68
C PHE A 29 0.23 -13.56 -5.35
N PHE A 30 -0.47 -13.88 -4.23
CA PHE A 30 0.11 -13.85 -2.89
C PHE A 30 -0.13 -15.12 -2.08
N GLN A 31 -0.49 -16.24 -2.70
CA GLN A 31 -0.94 -17.48 -2.03
C GLN A 31 0.05 -18.09 -1.02
N HIS A 32 1.33 -17.75 -1.12
CA HIS A 32 2.37 -18.29 -0.23
C HIS A 32 3.10 -17.22 0.59
N ASN A 33 2.84 -15.95 0.33
CA ASN A 33 3.51 -14.84 1.00
C ASN A 33 2.67 -14.30 2.15
N LYS A 34 3.29 -14.12 3.31
CA LYS A 34 2.68 -13.36 4.38
C LYS A 34 2.72 -11.87 4.05
N VAL A 35 1.56 -11.28 3.90
CA VAL A 35 1.40 -9.88 3.49
C VAL A 35 1.01 -9.01 4.66
N LEU A 36 1.70 -7.90 4.85
CA LEU A 36 1.35 -6.82 5.75
C LEU A 36 0.98 -5.57 4.94
N ILE A 37 -0.08 -4.89 5.35
CA ILE A 37 -0.52 -3.62 4.75
C ILE A 37 -0.50 -2.56 5.82
N VAL A 38 0.52 -1.72 5.80
CA VAL A 38 0.69 -0.60 6.74
C VAL A 38 0.24 0.68 6.05
N TYR A 39 -0.61 1.46 6.69
CA TYR A 39 -1.08 2.70 6.08
C TYR A 39 -1.26 3.84 7.07
N LEU A 40 -1.05 5.05 6.56
CA LEU A 40 -1.45 6.31 7.19
C LEU A 40 -2.64 6.90 6.43
N SER A 41 -3.71 7.26 7.11
CA SER A 41 -4.85 7.90 6.46
C SER A 41 -5.50 8.96 7.34
N ARG A 42 -5.61 10.18 6.85
CA ARG A 42 -6.29 11.28 7.55
C ARG A 42 -7.75 11.43 7.12
N THR A 43 -8.03 11.33 5.81
CA THR A 43 -9.34 11.56 5.22
C THR A 43 -9.99 10.31 4.65
N GLN A 44 -9.53 9.14 5.08
CA GLN A 44 -10.00 7.79 4.72
C GLN A 44 -9.71 7.36 3.27
N ASN A 45 -9.15 8.20 2.39
CA ASN A 45 -8.85 7.79 1.01
C ASN A 45 -7.79 6.68 0.96
N THR A 46 -6.65 6.86 1.65
CA THR A 46 -5.60 5.83 1.74
C THR A 46 -6.10 4.55 2.39
N LYS A 47 -6.94 4.69 3.45
CA LYS A 47 -7.58 3.54 4.08
C LYS A 47 -8.44 2.75 3.10
N THR A 48 -9.26 3.44 2.29
CA THR A 48 -10.11 2.78 1.28
C THR A 48 -9.27 1.96 0.30
N VAL A 49 -8.13 2.48 -0.15
CA VAL A 49 -7.20 1.73 -1.01
C VAL A 49 -6.56 0.55 -0.25
N ALA A 50 -6.19 0.75 1.02
CA ALA A 50 -5.66 -0.32 1.86
C ALA A 50 -6.66 -1.46 2.05
N ASP A 51 -7.95 -1.14 2.27
CA ASP A 51 -9.04 -2.10 2.36
C ASP A 51 -9.23 -2.87 1.03
N MET A 52 -9.05 -2.20 -0.12
CA MET A 52 -9.07 -2.86 -1.44
C MET A 52 -7.92 -3.87 -1.55
N ILE A 53 -6.69 -3.44 -1.29
CA ILE A 53 -5.50 -4.32 -1.33
C ILE A 53 -5.71 -5.53 -0.40
N GLN A 54 -6.24 -5.30 0.81
CA GLN A 54 -6.52 -6.39 1.77
C GLN A 54 -7.48 -7.43 1.20
N ARG A 55 -8.55 -7.00 0.51
CA ARG A 55 -9.51 -7.95 -0.09
C ARG A 55 -8.85 -8.92 -1.07
N TYR A 56 -7.89 -8.44 -1.85
CA TYR A 56 -7.20 -9.22 -2.89
C TYR A 56 -5.99 -10.01 -2.37
N THR A 57 -5.29 -9.49 -1.34
CA THR A 57 -4.07 -10.13 -0.82
C THR A 57 -4.30 -10.97 0.42
N ARG A 58 -5.43 -10.78 1.13
CA ARG A 58 -5.72 -11.36 2.45
C ARG A 58 -4.67 -10.99 3.51
N GLY A 59 -3.91 -9.92 3.29
CA GLY A 59 -2.88 -9.45 4.21
C GLY A 59 -3.43 -8.86 5.51
N ASP A 60 -2.58 -8.79 6.51
CA ASP A 60 -2.87 -8.12 7.78
C ASP A 60 -2.85 -6.59 7.57
N LEU A 61 -3.85 -5.90 8.09
CA LEU A 61 -4.06 -4.46 7.90
C LEU A 61 -3.73 -3.69 9.17
N VAL A 62 -2.78 -2.76 9.09
CA VAL A 62 -2.31 -1.98 10.24
C VAL A 62 -2.34 -0.48 9.93
N SER A 63 -3.09 0.27 10.73
CA SER A 63 -3.10 1.74 10.67
C SER A 63 -1.96 2.33 11.49
N ILE A 64 -1.23 3.28 10.93
CA ILE A 64 -0.26 4.07 11.69
C ILE A 64 -0.99 5.10 12.54
N GLU A 65 -0.82 4.97 13.86
CA GLU A 65 -1.28 5.92 14.87
C GLU A 65 -0.09 6.55 15.58
N LEU A 66 -0.24 7.83 15.93
CA LEU A 66 0.78 8.59 16.65
C LEU A 66 0.50 8.64 18.13
N VAL A 67 1.57 8.70 18.96
CA VAL A 67 1.47 9.02 20.39
C VAL A 67 0.83 10.38 20.61
N LYS A 68 1.16 11.36 19.77
CA LYS A 68 0.53 12.69 19.73
C LYS A 68 -0.12 12.89 18.36
N PRO A 69 -1.46 12.75 18.24
CA PRO A 69 -2.15 12.96 16.97
C PRO A 69 -1.95 14.38 16.43
N TYR A 70 -1.94 14.52 15.11
CA TYR A 70 -1.96 15.84 14.47
C TYR A 70 -3.24 16.61 14.81
N PRO A 71 -3.20 17.95 14.81
CA PRO A 71 -4.40 18.77 15.00
C PRO A 71 -5.51 18.41 14.02
N SER A 72 -6.77 18.56 14.45
CA SER A 72 -7.92 18.41 13.55
C SER A 72 -7.98 19.54 12.50
N ASN A 73 -7.46 20.72 12.84
CA ASN A 73 -7.40 21.86 11.93
C ASN A 73 -6.34 21.62 10.85
N TYR A 74 -6.76 21.68 9.58
CA TYR A 74 -5.90 21.42 8.42
C TYR A 74 -4.66 22.33 8.38
N ARG A 75 -4.82 23.66 8.58
CA ARG A 75 -3.69 24.60 8.51
C ARG A 75 -2.64 24.30 9.58
N LYS A 76 -3.06 24.04 10.82
CA LYS A 76 -2.14 23.66 11.90
C LYS A 76 -1.40 22.34 11.61
N THR A 77 -2.08 21.41 10.96
CA THR A 77 -1.42 20.16 10.51
C THR A 77 -0.37 20.45 9.45
N VAL A 78 -0.68 21.30 8.46
CA VAL A 78 0.27 21.68 7.40
C VAL A 78 1.50 22.37 8.01
N GLU A 79 1.29 23.33 8.93
CA GLU A 79 2.36 24.04 9.64
C GLU A 79 3.25 23.05 10.41
N GLN A 80 2.66 22.13 11.18
CA GLN A 80 3.40 21.13 11.94
C GLN A 80 4.19 20.20 11.01
N VAL A 81 3.57 19.69 9.96
CA VAL A 81 4.23 18.80 8.98
C VAL A 81 5.39 19.50 8.27
N SER A 82 5.26 20.81 7.96
CA SER A 82 6.36 21.61 7.39
C SER A 82 7.55 21.65 8.34
N GLN A 83 7.30 22.01 9.62
CA GLN A 83 8.33 22.06 10.66
C GLN A 83 9.01 20.70 10.90
N GLU A 84 8.23 19.62 10.92
CA GLU A 84 8.74 18.26 11.08
C GLU A 84 9.63 17.85 9.90
N ASN A 85 9.23 18.20 8.68
CA ASN A 85 10.03 17.93 7.48
C ASN A 85 11.32 18.75 7.45
N GLU A 86 11.27 20.03 7.80
CA GLU A 86 12.43 20.92 7.82
C GLU A 86 13.47 20.49 8.88
N SER A 87 12.98 20.01 10.02
CA SER A 87 13.84 19.54 11.13
C SER A 87 14.19 18.05 11.05
N ASN A 88 13.68 17.32 10.06
CA ASN A 88 13.76 15.86 9.97
C ASN A 88 13.23 15.16 11.25
N TYR A 89 12.24 15.76 11.90
CA TYR A 89 11.62 15.19 13.09
C TYR A 89 10.80 13.94 12.76
N LEU A 90 10.99 12.90 13.56
CA LEU A 90 10.27 11.64 13.44
C LEU A 90 9.26 11.52 14.60
N PRO A 91 7.94 11.73 14.36
CA PRO A 91 6.95 11.65 15.42
C PRO A 91 6.83 10.22 15.98
N GLY A 92 6.66 10.13 17.29
CA GLY A 92 6.51 8.84 17.97
C GLY A 92 5.25 8.09 17.54
N LEU A 93 5.42 6.83 17.19
CA LEU A 93 4.32 5.93 16.83
C LEU A 93 3.70 5.30 18.07
N LYS A 94 2.36 5.29 18.13
CA LYS A 94 1.59 4.48 19.08
C LYS A 94 1.43 3.06 18.54
N THR A 95 1.36 2.93 17.20
CA THR A 95 1.27 1.63 16.53
C THR A 95 2.52 0.80 16.85
N HIS A 96 2.30 -0.42 17.29
CA HIS A 96 3.32 -1.44 17.46
C HIS A 96 2.97 -2.65 16.59
N ILE A 97 3.94 -3.15 15.81
CA ILE A 97 3.79 -4.33 14.95
C ILE A 97 4.71 -5.40 15.52
N GLU A 98 4.09 -6.42 16.11
CA GLU A 98 4.82 -7.59 16.59
C GLU A 98 5.23 -8.50 15.43
N ASN A 99 6.41 -9.08 15.54
CA ASN A 99 6.90 -10.11 14.61
C ASN A 99 6.85 -9.66 13.14
N ILE A 100 7.28 -8.42 12.83
CA ILE A 100 7.28 -7.89 11.46
C ILE A 100 8.15 -8.75 10.53
N GLU A 101 9.10 -9.51 11.09
CA GLU A 101 9.95 -10.45 10.36
C GLU A 101 9.18 -11.59 9.70
N GLN A 102 7.97 -11.94 10.19
CA GLN A 102 7.17 -13.00 9.60
C GLN A 102 6.59 -12.67 8.22
N TYR A 103 6.58 -11.39 7.82
CA TYR A 103 6.00 -10.96 6.55
C TYR A 103 7.06 -10.94 5.45
N ASP A 104 6.68 -11.43 4.27
CA ASP A 104 7.52 -11.43 3.06
C ASP A 104 7.30 -10.18 2.23
N THR A 105 6.06 -9.69 2.22
CA THR A 105 5.62 -8.52 1.46
C THR A 105 4.97 -7.49 2.35
N VAL A 106 5.38 -6.24 2.22
CA VAL A 106 4.84 -5.12 2.99
C VAL A 106 4.35 -4.02 2.05
N PHE A 107 3.04 -3.83 1.98
CA PHE A 107 2.45 -2.67 1.34
C PHE A 107 2.54 -1.46 2.28
N ILE A 108 2.94 -0.32 1.74
CA ILE A 108 3.11 0.92 2.51
C ILE A 108 2.23 2.01 1.89
N GLY A 109 1.14 2.37 2.59
CA GLY A 109 0.14 3.32 2.13
C GLY A 109 0.22 4.68 2.81
N PHE A 110 0.16 5.77 2.02
CA PHE A 110 0.24 7.10 2.58
C PHE A 110 -0.35 8.18 1.66
N PRO A 111 -0.84 9.29 2.24
CA PRO A 111 -1.15 10.48 1.46
C PRO A 111 0.13 11.26 1.14
N THR A 112 0.15 12.03 0.05
CA THR A 112 1.23 13.00 -0.20
C THR A 112 1.06 14.20 0.74
N TRP A 113 2.04 14.45 1.60
CA TRP A 113 2.07 15.63 2.48
C TRP A 113 3.30 16.50 2.19
N GLY A 114 3.06 17.76 1.77
CA GLY A 114 4.16 18.66 1.41
C GLY A 114 5.03 18.14 0.27
N MET A 115 4.43 17.44 -0.70
CA MET A 115 5.11 16.81 -1.86
C MET A 115 6.18 15.78 -1.49
N GLN A 116 6.05 15.15 -0.30
CA GLN A 116 6.99 14.14 0.17
C GLN A 116 6.31 13.10 1.07
N LEU A 117 7.06 12.10 1.49
CA LEU A 117 6.60 11.07 2.42
C LEU A 117 6.23 11.69 3.76
N PRO A 118 5.04 11.42 4.32
CA PRO A 118 4.63 11.94 5.61
C PRO A 118 5.59 11.56 6.75
N PRO A 119 5.88 12.47 7.70
CA PRO A 119 6.76 12.18 8.83
C PRO A 119 6.42 10.88 9.60
N PRO A 120 5.14 10.52 9.84
CA PRO A 120 4.81 9.25 10.49
C PRO A 120 5.26 8.00 9.69
N MET A 121 5.26 8.08 8.37
CA MET A 121 5.75 6.97 7.54
C MET A 121 7.27 6.91 7.51
N LYS A 122 7.95 8.06 7.62
CA LYS A 122 9.41 8.11 7.85
C LYS A 122 9.75 7.48 9.21
N SER A 123 8.95 7.74 10.25
CA SER A 123 9.09 7.10 11.57
C SER A 123 8.94 5.58 11.46
N PHE A 124 7.93 5.10 10.73
CA PHE A 124 7.72 3.66 10.52
C PHE A 124 8.95 3.01 9.87
N LEU A 125 9.41 3.56 8.75
CA LEU A 125 10.57 3.03 8.02
C LEU A 125 11.88 3.10 8.82
N SER A 126 11.97 4.02 9.78
CA SER A 126 13.12 4.13 10.70
C SER A 126 13.03 3.19 11.88
N SER A 127 11.83 2.79 12.29
CA SER A 127 11.59 1.97 13.49
C SER A 127 11.61 0.47 13.21
N TYR A 128 11.36 0.05 11.96
CA TYR A 128 11.25 -1.35 11.58
C TYR A 128 12.24 -1.70 10.47
N SER A 129 12.98 -2.79 10.65
CA SER A 129 13.80 -3.35 9.57
C SER A 129 12.91 -4.11 8.60
N LEU A 130 12.93 -3.70 7.34
CA LEU A 130 12.25 -4.38 6.24
C LEU A 130 13.26 -5.02 5.27
N SER A 131 14.50 -5.23 5.70
CA SER A 131 15.54 -5.88 4.89
C SER A 131 15.04 -7.22 4.35
N ASP A 132 15.40 -7.52 3.12
CA ASP A 132 15.05 -8.75 2.38
C ASP A 132 13.55 -8.90 2.06
N LYS A 133 12.71 -7.93 2.44
CA LYS A 133 11.27 -7.93 2.13
C LYS A 133 10.97 -7.24 0.81
N THR A 134 9.92 -7.69 0.16
CA THR A 134 9.30 -6.95 -0.95
C THR A 134 8.46 -5.81 -0.37
N VAL A 135 8.78 -4.57 -0.73
CA VAL A 135 8.05 -3.37 -0.26
C VAL A 135 7.34 -2.73 -1.44
N ILE A 136 6.05 -2.48 -1.29
CA ILE A 136 5.18 -2.00 -2.38
C ILE A 136 4.44 -0.76 -1.92
N PRO A 137 4.85 0.45 -2.34
CA PRO A 137 4.21 1.68 -1.92
C PRO A 137 2.90 1.92 -2.68
N PHE A 138 1.90 2.46 -1.99
CA PHE A 138 0.70 3.01 -2.61
C PHE A 138 0.37 4.38 -2.01
N ASN A 139 -0.07 5.29 -2.86
CA ASN A 139 -0.24 6.68 -2.49
C ASN A 139 -1.61 7.22 -2.86
N THR A 140 -2.14 8.12 -2.04
CA THR A 140 -3.26 8.97 -2.40
C THR A 140 -2.85 10.43 -2.33
N ASN A 141 -3.32 11.26 -3.27
CA ASN A 141 -2.96 12.67 -3.35
C ASN A 141 -4.12 13.53 -3.83
N ALA A 142 -3.95 14.85 -3.74
CA ALA A 142 -4.94 15.85 -4.13
C ALA A 142 -4.87 16.25 -5.62
N GLY A 143 -4.30 15.41 -6.48
CA GLY A 143 -4.10 15.69 -7.90
C GLY A 143 -2.72 16.27 -8.25
N TYR A 144 -1.86 16.50 -7.26
CA TYR A 144 -0.49 17.01 -7.45
C TYR A 144 0.57 15.90 -7.57
N GLY A 145 0.16 14.62 -7.48
CA GLY A 145 1.06 13.47 -7.58
C GLY A 145 1.77 13.13 -6.27
N VAL A 146 2.77 12.26 -6.38
CA VAL A 146 3.50 11.68 -5.24
C VAL A 146 4.64 12.55 -4.72
N GLY A 147 5.08 13.56 -5.50
CA GLY A 147 6.30 14.28 -5.19
C GLY A 147 7.51 13.34 -5.07
N SER A 148 8.34 13.55 -4.06
CA SER A 148 9.50 12.69 -3.76
C SER A 148 9.17 11.46 -2.88
N SER A 149 7.89 11.18 -2.61
CA SER A 149 7.50 10.19 -1.60
C SER A 149 8.02 8.78 -1.91
N PHE A 150 7.90 8.31 -3.15
CA PHE A 150 8.37 6.97 -3.52
C PHE A 150 9.89 6.85 -3.49
N GLU A 151 10.59 7.90 -3.91
CA GLU A 151 12.05 7.97 -3.80
C GLU A 151 12.51 7.91 -2.35
N GLN A 152 11.81 8.61 -1.45
CA GLN A 152 12.10 8.57 -0.02
C GLN A 152 11.83 7.18 0.59
N VAL A 153 10.80 6.45 0.13
CA VAL A 153 10.61 5.05 0.53
C VAL A 153 11.83 4.22 0.14
N ILE A 154 12.32 4.34 -1.09
CA ILE A 154 13.51 3.62 -1.57
C ILE A 154 14.74 3.97 -0.72
N GLN A 155 14.95 5.25 -0.43
CA GLN A 155 16.10 5.72 0.34
C GLN A 155 16.09 5.25 1.80
N LEU A 156 14.90 5.23 2.43
CA LEU A 156 14.74 4.86 3.83
C LEU A 156 14.65 3.35 4.06
N CYS A 157 14.17 2.60 3.07
CA CYS A 157 14.00 1.16 3.16
C CYS A 157 15.29 0.42 2.75
N LYS A 158 16.30 0.47 3.62
CA LYS A 158 17.60 -0.15 3.32
C LYS A 158 17.48 -1.67 3.24
N GLY A 159 18.03 -2.25 2.19
CA GLY A 159 18.01 -3.70 1.96
C GLY A 159 16.68 -4.28 1.48
N CYS A 160 15.68 -3.42 1.20
CA CYS A 160 14.38 -3.85 0.69
C CYS A 160 14.41 -4.05 -0.84
N ASN A 161 13.53 -4.91 -1.33
CA ASN A 161 13.18 -4.98 -2.74
C ASN A 161 11.94 -4.11 -2.97
N VAL A 162 12.13 -2.82 -3.28
CA VAL A 162 11.01 -1.89 -3.51
C VAL A 162 10.48 -2.06 -4.92
N ARG A 163 9.20 -2.43 -5.05
CA ARG A 163 8.50 -2.59 -6.31
C ARG A 163 7.80 -1.30 -6.76
N GLN A 164 7.32 -1.32 -8.00
CA GLN A 164 6.57 -0.19 -8.55
C GLN A 164 5.29 0.07 -7.76
N GLY A 165 5.14 1.29 -7.25
CA GLY A 165 3.95 1.73 -6.52
C GLY A 165 2.83 2.24 -7.42
N ILE A 166 1.64 2.40 -6.83
CA ILE A 166 0.49 3.07 -7.44
C ILE A 166 0.21 4.41 -6.77
N SER A 167 -0.17 5.40 -7.57
CA SER A 167 -0.57 6.73 -7.09
C SER A 167 -1.96 7.09 -7.59
N LEU A 168 -2.85 7.40 -6.67
CA LEU A 168 -4.28 7.57 -6.92
C LEU A 168 -4.74 8.95 -6.45
N VAL A 169 -5.60 9.59 -7.24
CA VAL A 169 -6.22 10.86 -6.84
C VAL A 169 -7.33 10.58 -5.84
N GLY A 170 -7.20 11.19 -4.66
CA GLY A 170 -8.18 11.16 -3.58
C GLY A 170 -8.81 12.54 -3.31
N GLY A 171 -9.03 12.85 -2.04
CA GLY A 171 -9.64 14.11 -1.63
C GLY A 171 -8.69 15.30 -1.61
N VAL A 172 -9.26 16.50 -1.59
CA VAL A 172 -8.54 17.76 -1.44
C VAL A 172 -9.02 18.41 -0.14
N GLU A 173 -8.34 18.08 0.98
CA GLU A 173 -8.77 18.50 2.32
C GLU A 173 -8.83 20.03 2.45
N ARG A 174 -7.90 20.76 1.83
CA ARG A 174 -7.91 22.22 1.78
C ARG A 174 -9.25 22.78 1.29
N ASP A 175 -9.90 22.10 0.34
CA ASP A 175 -11.12 22.52 -0.31
C ASP A 175 -12.36 21.83 0.30
N GLY A 176 -12.21 21.19 1.46
CA GLY A 176 -13.26 20.46 2.16
C GLY A 176 -13.68 19.13 1.54
N LYS A 177 -12.97 18.68 0.50
CA LYS A 177 -13.20 17.39 -0.16
C LYS A 177 -12.41 16.31 0.57
N LEU A 178 -13.01 15.66 1.55
CA LEU A 178 -12.31 14.71 2.41
C LEU A 178 -12.22 13.33 1.76
N LEU A 179 -13.28 12.53 1.85
CA LEU A 179 -13.33 11.19 1.25
C LEU A 179 -13.93 11.28 -0.16
N GLU A 180 -13.09 11.13 -1.17
CA GLU A 180 -13.49 11.16 -2.58
C GLU A 180 -13.43 9.76 -3.24
N ILE A 181 -12.63 8.84 -2.71
CA ILE A 181 -12.64 7.44 -3.17
C ILE A 181 -13.87 6.74 -2.58
N LYS A 182 -15.05 7.04 -3.18
CA LYS A 182 -16.36 6.50 -2.76
C LYS A 182 -17.27 6.31 -3.97
N LYS A 183 -18.34 5.53 -3.83
CA LYS A 183 -19.35 5.29 -4.86
C LYS A 183 -18.69 4.86 -6.20
N GLN A 184 -18.96 5.58 -7.29
CA GLN A 184 -18.40 5.25 -8.61
C GLN A 184 -16.89 5.38 -8.62
N ARG A 185 -16.31 6.45 -8.04
CA ARG A 185 -14.85 6.59 -7.97
C ARG A 185 -14.16 5.43 -7.24
N ALA A 186 -14.80 4.84 -6.24
CA ALA A 186 -14.25 3.65 -5.57
C ALA A 186 -14.17 2.44 -6.51
N LYS A 187 -15.16 2.26 -7.39
CA LYS A 187 -15.14 1.17 -8.39
C LYS A 187 -14.03 1.39 -9.42
N ASP A 188 -13.86 2.62 -9.88
CA ASP A 188 -12.83 2.97 -10.85
C ASP A 188 -11.44 2.73 -10.25
N VAL A 189 -11.21 3.19 -9.00
CA VAL A 189 -9.97 2.97 -8.25
C VAL A 189 -9.73 1.50 -7.98
N GLU A 190 -10.77 0.73 -7.67
CA GLU A 190 -10.64 -0.71 -7.45
C GLU A 190 -10.15 -1.43 -8.72
N ALA A 191 -10.67 -1.05 -9.90
CA ALA A 191 -10.17 -1.58 -11.16
C ALA A 191 -8.70 -1.21 -11.41
N GLU A 192 -8.29 0.04 -11.12
CA GLU A 192 -6.88 0.47 -11.18
C GLU A 192 -6.00 -0.36 -10.23
N VAL A 193 -6.46 -0.60 -8.98
CA VAL A 193 -5.75 -1.40 -7.97
C VAL A 193 -5.61 -2.85 -8.41
N VAL A 194 -6.67 -3.47 -8.93
CA VAL A 194 -6.63 -4.87 -9.44
C VAL A 194 -5.63 -4.99 -10.58
N GLN A 195 -5.69 -4.09 -11.55
CA GLN A 195 -4.74 -4.09 -12.67
C GLN A 195 -3.29 -3.94 -12.18
N TRP A 196 -3.05 -3.04 -11.25
CA TRP A 196 -1.74 -2.84 -10.65
C TRP A 196 -1.25 -4.07 -9.89
N LEU A 197 -2.07 -4.66 -9.01
CA LEU A 197 -1.72 -5.87 -8.27
C LEU A 197 -1.38 -7.04 -9.21
N SER A 198 -2.05 -7.12 -10.38
CA SER A 198 -1.78 -8.14 -11.39
C SER A 198 -0.46 -7.93 -12.14
N SER A 199 0.15 -6.76 -12.02
CA SER A 199 1.43 -6.42 -12.66
C SER A 199 2.65 -6.58 -11.73
N LEU A 200 2.45 -6.89 -10.47
CA LEU A 200 3.50 -7.06 -9.45
C LEU A 200 4.15 -8.43 -9.49
#